data_3a3d72251953361467da46c48c7cd659
#
_entry.id   3a3d72251953361467da46c48c7cd659
#
_cell.length_a   1.000
_cell.length_b   1.000
_cell.length_c   1.000
_cell.angle_alpha   90.00
_cell.angle_beta   90.00
_cell.angle_gamma   90.00
#
_symmetry.space_group_name_H-M   'P 1'
#
loop_
_entity.id
_entity.type
_entity.pdbx_description
1 polymer ?
#
loop_
_entity_poly.entity_id
_entity_poly.type
_entity_poly.pdbx_seq_one_letter_code
_entity_poly.pdbx_strand_id
1 'polypeptide(L)'
;MASRFLTEEWAGEVSSILNSHPGFKSSIANADLGIVYNVTGTPSGDVAYFLRTAGGNADLGLGTLDNPDVTVGSSYETAAAISKGELNTQTAFMTGKLKVGGNLAKLMMHQAVINQWANAVKDMEVEY
;
A
#
# COMPACT_ATOMS: atom_id res chain seq x y z
N MET A 1 -15.81 9.01 10.36
CA MET A 1 -16.13 7.56 10.48
C MET A 1 -14.97 6.73 10.00
N ALA A 2 -14.68 5.64 10.69
CA ALA A 2 -13.59 4.75 10.31
C ALA A 2 -14.02 3.83 9.17
N SER A 3 -13.15 3.67 8.18
CA SER A 3 -13.35 2.70 7.12
C SER A 3 -12.86 1.33 7.58
N ARG A 4 -13.52 0.28 7.13
CA ARG A 4 -13.08 -1.07 7.43
C ARG A 4 -11.89 -1.45 6.56
N PHE A 5 -10.83 -1.97 7.17
CA PHE A 5 -9.59 -2.32 6.48
C PHE A 5 -9.82 -3.32 5.35
N LEU A 6 -9.18 -3.06 4.22
CA LEU A 6 -9.24 -3.90 3.02
C LEU A 6 -10.64 -4.01 2.39
N THR A 7 -11.42 -2.94 2.46
CA THR A 7 -12.68 -2.81 1.74
C THR A 7 -12.58 -1.74 0.66
N GLU A 8 -13.55 -1.69 -0.25
CA GLU A 8 -13.59 -0.65 -1.27
C GLU A 8 -13.70 0.74 -0.66
N GLU A 9 -14.42 0.88 0.45
CA GLU A 9 -14.51 2.14 1.18
C GLU A 9 -13.15 2.58 1.69
N TRP A 10 -12.40 1.66 2.29
CA TRP A 10 -11.04 1.92 2.74
C TRP A 10 -10.13 2.32 1.59
N ALA A 11 -10.18 1.57 0.49
CA ALA A 11 -9.36 1.83 -0.68
C ALA A 11 -9.67 3.21 -1.28
N GLY A 12 -10.94 3.58 -1.38
CA GLY A 12 -11.35 4.89 -1.87
C GLY A 12 -10.90 6.02 -0.97
N GLU A 13 -10.99 5.83 0.34
CA GLU A 13 -10.55 6.83 1.31
C GLU A 13 -9.03 7.02 1.26
N VAL A 14 -8.27 5.94 1.21
CA VAL A 14 -6.82 6.01 1.08
C VAL A 14 -6.43 6.70 -0.22
N SER A 15 -7.05 6.33 -1.33
CA SER A 15 -6.78 6.94 -2.63
C SER A 15 -7.03 8.46 -2.59
N SER A 16 -8.12 8.89 -1.97
CA SER A 16 -8.45 10.30 -1.82
C SER A 16 -7.40 11.03 -0.96
N ILE A 17 -7.01 10.43 0.15
CA ILE A 17 -5.99 11.01 1.03
C ILE A 17 -4.66 11.15 0.30
N LEU A 18 -4.22 10.11 -0.42
CA LEU A 18 -2.96 10.13 -1.15
C LEU A 18 -2.96 11.22 -2.22
N ASN A 19 -4.06 11.38 -2.95
CA ASN A 19 -4.15 12.39 -4.01
C ASN A 19 -4.27 13.80 -3.47
N SER A 20 -4.53 13.97 -2.18
CA SER A 20 -4.62 15.26 -1.51
C SER A 20 -3.38 15.58 -0.66
N HIS A 21 -2.47 14.64 -0.49
CA HIS A 21 -1.30 14.81 0.38
C HIS A 21 -0.13 15.37 -0.41
N PRO A 22 0.34 16.61 -0.11
CA PRO A 22 1.39 17.24 -0.91
C PRO A 22 2.70 16.44 -0.95
N GLY A 23 3.13 15.87 0.17
CA GLY A 23 4.35 15.07 0.23
C GLY A 23 4.27 13.83 -0.65
N PHE A 24 3.13 13.14 -0.60
CA PHE A 24 2.92 11.97 -1.46
C PHE A 24 2.88 12.37 -2.93
N LYS A 25 2.14 13.41 -3.28
CA LYS A 25 2.04 13.90 -4.65
C LYS A 25 3.41 14.28 -5.21
N SER A 26 4.25 14.92 -4.40
CA SER A 26 5.63 15.21 -4.80
C SER A 26 6.43 13.95 -5.07
N SER A 27 6.26 12.93 -4.23
CA SER A 27 7.03 11.69 -4.37
C SER A 27 6.66 10.91 -5.62
N ILE A 28 5.45 11.09 -6.16
CA ILE A 28 4.99 10.37 -7.35
C ILE A 28 5.02 11.21 -8.62
N ALA A 29 5.49 12.44 -8.57
CA ALA A 29 5.46 13.35 -9.73
C ALA A 29 6.10 12.72 -10.97
N ASN A 30 7.19 11.96 -10.79
CA ASN A 30 7.90 11.27 -11.86
C ASN A 30 7.98 9.76 -11.61
N ALA A 31 7.11 9.22 -10.77
CA ALA A 31 7.09 7.80 -10.46
C ALA A 31 5.97 7.11 -11.22
N ASP A 32 6.32 6.09 -11.98
CA ASP A 32 5.37 5.24 -12.68
C ASP A 32 5.53 3.84 -12.09
N LEU A 33 4.72 3.52 -11.09
CA LEU A 33 4.91 2.33 -10.27
C LEU A 33 3.58 1.60 -10.09
N GLY A 34 3.60 0.30 -10.30
CA GLY A 34 2.45 -0.57 -10.04
C GLY A 34 2.81 -1.63 -9.02
N ILE A 35 2.11 -1.68 -7.90
CA ILE A 35 2.32 -2.66 -6.84
C ILE A 35 1.02 -3.39 -6.57
N VAL A 36 1.08 -4.72 -6.48
CA VAL A 36 -0.06 -5.55 -6.05
C VAL A 36 0.26 -6.12 -4.69
N TYR A 37 -0.67 -5.97 -3.76
CA TYR A 37 -0.57 -6.51 -2.41
C TYR A 37 -1.53 -7.68 -2.28
N ASN A 38 -1.02 -8.82 -1.82
CA ASN A 38 -1.82 -10.01 -1.55
C ASN A 38 -1.82 -10.26 -0.06
N VAL A 39 -2.99 -10.16 0.58
CA VAL A 39 -3.14 -10.32 2.02
C VAL A 39 -3.93 -11.60 2.29
N THR A 40 -3.33 -12.52 3.03
CA THR A 40 -3.94 -13.81 3.35
C THR A 40 -4.51 -13.83 4.76
N GLY A 41 -5.54 -14.66 4.96
CA GLY A 41 -6.10 -14.86 6.29
C GLY A 41 -6.92 -13.71 6.83
N THR A 42 -7.51 -12.90 5.96
CA THR A 42 -8.41 -11.83 6.41
C THR A 42 -9.74 -12.43 6.87
N PRO A 43 -10.56 -11.68 7.64
CA PRO A 43 -11.89 -12.16 8.01
C PRO A 43 -12.78 -12.54 6.82
N SER A 44 -12.48 -11.97 5.64
CA SER A 44 -13.24 -12.24 4.41
C SER A 44 -12.52 -13.20 3.46
N GLY A 45 -11.43 -13.84 3.91
CA GLY A 45 -10.59 -14.69 3.07
C GLY A 45 -9.37 -13.91 2.56
N ASP A 46 -8.80 -14.36 1.45
CA ASP A 46 -7.64 -13.68 0.87
C ASP A 46 -8.11 -12.46 0.08
N VAL A 47 -7.43 -11.34 0.27
CA VAL A 47 -7.78 -10.07 -0.39
C VAL A 47 -6.54 -9.54 -1.11
N ALA A 48 -6.74 -9.08 -2.34
CA ALA A 48 -5.69 -8.38 -3.08
C ALA A 48 -6.09 -6.92 -3.27
N TYR A 49 -5.13 -6.02 -3.20
CA TYR A 49 -5.34 -4.64 -3.57
C TYR A 49 -4.08 -4.12 -4.28
N PHE A 50 -4.21 -2.98 -4.95
CA PHE A 50 -3.10 -2.45 -5.74
C PHE A 50 -2.93 -0.96 -5.52
N LEU A 51 -1.70 -0.50 -5.74
CA LEU A 51 -1.39 0.92 -5.86
C LEU A 51 -0.74 1.13 -7.22
N ARG A 52 -1.27 2.06 -7.99
CA ARG A 52 -0.68 2.46 -9.26
C ARG A 52 -0.46 3.96 -9.26
N THR A 53 0.73 4.38 -9.63
CA THR A 53 1.04 5.79 -9.79
C THR A 53 1.42 6.05 -11.25
N ALA A 54 0.83 7.08 -11.84
CA ALA A 54 1.13 7.48 -13.20
C ALA A 54 0.69 8.93 -13.40
N GLY A 55 1.51 9.72 -14.10
CA GLY A 55 1.16 11.09 -14.43
C GLY A 55 0.92 11.99 -13.21
N GLY A 56 1.55 11.70 -12.08
CA GLY A 56 1.38 12.48 -10.86
C GLY A 56 0.13 12.17 -10.08
N ASN A 57 -0.60 11.11 -10.44
CA ASN A 57 -1.81 10.66 -9.74
C ASN A 57 -1.62 9.26 -9.17
N ALA A 58 -2.35 8.95 -8.12
CA ALA A 58 -2.34 7.63 -7.52
C ALA A 58 -3.73 7.03 -7.58
N ASP A 59 -3.78 5.71 -7.84
CA ASP A 59 -5.01 4.94 -7.82
C ASP A 59 -4.79 3.73 -6.93
N LEU A 60 -5.59 3.60 -5.89
CA LEU A 60 -5.55 2.47 -4.98
C LEU A 60 -6.93 1.84 -4.96
N GLY A 61 -6.99 0.56 -5.27
CA GLY A 61 -8.25 -0.17 -5.34
C GLY A 61 -8.08 -1.63 -4.98
N LEU A 62 -9.20 -2.32 -4.83
CA LEU A 62 -9.20 -3.76 -4.61
C LEU A 62 -9.03 -4.49 -5.95
N GLY A 63 -8.28 -5.57 -5.93
CA GLY A 63 -8.02 -6.37 -7.11
C GLY A 63 -6.55 -6.40 -7.46
N THR A 64 -6.25 -6.72 -8.71
CA THR A 64 -4.87 -6.86 -9.18
C THR A 64 -4.64 -5.97 -10.40
N LEU A 65 -3.36 -5.81 -10.75
CA LEU A 65 -2.95 -5.13 -11.98
C LEU A 65 -2.42 -6.16 -12.96
N ASP A 66 -2.56 -5.86 -14.25
CA ASP A 66 -1.99 -6.68 -15.32
C ASP A 66 -0.50 -6.50 -15.32
N ASN A 67 0.42 -6.60 -15.22
CA ASN A 67 1.86 -6.36 -15.25
C ASN A 67 2.32 -5.44 -14.11
N PRO A 68 2.10 -5.84 -12.84
CA PRO A 68 2.63 -5.04 -11.75
C PRO A 68 4.16 -5.06 -11.77
N ASP A 69 4.76 -3.94 -11.37
CA ASP A 69 6.22 -3.89 -11.23
C ASP A 69 6.68 -4.71 -10.02
N VAL A 70 5.88 -4.71 -8.96
CA VAL A 70 6.21 -5.34 -7.69
C VAL A 70 4.96 -6.04 -7.15
N THR A 71 5.16 -7.19 -6.53
CA THR A 71 4.11 -7.88 -5.77
C THR A 71 4.56 -8.01 -4.32
N VAL A 72 3.63 -7.79 -3.39
CA VAL A 72 3.90 -7.89 -1.95
C VAL A 72 2.89 -8.85 -1.34
N GLY A 73 3.35 -9.87 -0.68
CA GLY A 73 2.50 -10.84 0.02
C GLY A 73 2.69 -10.74 1.52
N SER A 74 1.60 -10.76 2.28
CA SER A 74 1.65 -10.75 3.74
C SER A 74 0.42 -11.41 4.34
N SER A 75 0.50 -11.76 5.63
CA SER A 75 -0.68 -12.16 6.39
C SER A 75 -1.49 -10.92 6.76
N TYR A 76 -2.76 -11.14 7.10
CA TYR A 76 -3.63 -10.06 7.60
C TYR A 76 -3.04 -9.41 8.85
N GLU A 77 -2.52 -10.21 9.77
CA GLU A 77 -1.91 -9.71 11.00
C GLU A 77 -0.75 -8.76 10.69
N THR A 78 0.13 -9.13 9.77
CA THR A 78 1.25 -8.29 9.37
C THR A 78 0.77 -7.01 8.67
N ALA A 79 -0.18 -7.14 7.74
CA ALA A 79 -0.70 -5.98 7.02
C ALA A 79 -1.38 -5.00 7.98
N ALA A 80 -2.16 -5.50 8.94
CA ALA A 80 -2.81 -4.67 9.94
C ALA A 80 -1.79 -3.96 10.83
N ALA A 81 -0.74 -4.67 11.27
CA ALA A 81 0.30 -4.08 12.11
C ALA A 81 1.03 -2.94 11.38
N ILE A 82 1.31 -3.11 10.11
CA ILE A 82 1.94 -2.07 9.31
C ILE A 82 0.99 -0.87 9.17
N SER A 83 -0.27 -1.13 8.89
CA SER A 83 -1.28 -0.07 8.74
C SER A 83 -1.48 0.72 10.03
N LYS A 84 -1.41 0.06 11.18
CA LYS A 84 -1.53 0.71 12.50
C LYS A 84 -0.26 1.46 12.92
N GLY A 85 0.83 1.32 12.18
CA GLY A 85 2.11 1.91 12.54
C GLY A 85 2.87 1.13 13.62
N GLU A 86 2.42 -0.08 13.95
CA GLU A 86 3.07 -0.93 14.94
C GLU A 86 4.28 -1.69 14.38
N LEU A 87 4.32 -1.84 13.07
CA LEU A 87 5.39 -2.57 12.39
C LEU A 87 5.84 -1.76 11.17
N ASN A 88 7.13 -1.53 11.07
CA ASN A 88 7.72 -0.84 9.93
C ASN A 88 7.80 -1.79 8.73
N THR A 89 7.47 -1.29 7.53
CA THR A 89 7.49 -2.09 6.30
C THR A 89 8.87 -2.71 6.05
N GLN A 90 9.93 -1.93 6.24
CA GLN A 90 11.29 -2.40 6.02
C GLN A 90 11.67 -3.52 6.99
N THR A 91 11.30 -3.36 8.26
CA THR A 91 11.53 -4.40 9.27
C THR A 91 10.75 -5.66 8.93
N ALA A 92 9.51 -5.52 8.48
CA ALA A 92 8.70 -6.66 8.08
C ALA A 92 9.33 -7.42 6.91
N PHE A 93 9.89 -6.70 5.95
CA PHE A 93 10.60 -7.32 4.82
C PHE A 93 11.86 -8.06 5.30
N MET A 94 12.66 -7.42 6.13
CA MET A 94 13.91 -8.01 6.63
C MET A 94 13.69 -9.23 7.50
N THR A 95 12.57 -9.29 8.22
CA THR A 95 12.24 -10.44 9.10
C THR A 95 11.45 -11.53 8.38
N GLY A 96 11.20 -11.37 7.07
CA GLY A 96 10.49 -12.37 6.28
C GLY A 96 8.97 -12.34 6.44
N LYS A 97 8.42 -11.33 7.09
CA LYS A 97 6.96 -11.16 7.24
C LYS A 97 6.31 -10.63 5.97
N LEU A 98 7.07 -9.95 5.13
CA LEU A 98 6.63 -9.55 3.79
C LEU A 98 7.42 -10.34 2.75
N LYS A 99 6.70 -10.86 1.76
CA LYS A 99 7.31 -11.52 0.60
C LYS A 99 7.18 -10.56 -0.57
N VAL A 100 8.30 -10.12 -1.10
CA VAL A 100 8.33 -9.13 -2.18
C VAL A 100 8.90 -9.76 -3.42
N GLY A 101 8.16 -9.67 -4.53
CA GLY A 101 8.61 -10.18 -5.82
C GLY A 101 8.57 -9.09 -6.87
N GLY A 102 9.14 -9.38 -8.04
CA GLY A 102 9.15 -8.46 -9.16
C GLY A 102 10.39 -7.58 -9.19
N ASN A 103 10.23 -6.34 -9.63
CA ASN A 103 11.35 -5.42 -9.81
C ASN A 103 11.71 -4.71 -8.51
N LEU A 104 12.54 -5.36 -7.71
CA LEU A 104 12.98 -4.82 -6.42
C LEU A 104 13.79 -3.54 -6.58
N ALA A 105 14.57 -3.43 -7.65
CA ALA A 105 15.36 -2.22 -7.91
C ALA A 105 14.45 -1.00 -8.09
N LYS A 106 13.36 -1.16 -8.83
CA LYS A 106 12.38 -0.10 -9.02
C LYS A 106 11.71 0.29 -7.71
N LEU A 107 11.37 -0.70 -6.88
CA LEU A 107 10.79 -0.44 -5.55
C LEU A 107 11.75 0.37 -4.68
N MET A 108 13.03 0.01 -4.67
CA MET A 108 14.05 0.72 -3.91
C MET A 108 14.23 2.16 -4.39
N MET A 109 14.15 2.38 -5.72
CA MET A 109 14.24 3.71 -6.30
C MET A 109 13.06 4.60 -5.87
N HIS A 110 11.91 4.01 -5.61
CA HIS A 110 10.69 4.74 -5.23
C HIS A 110 10.30 4.53 -3.78
N GLN A 111 11.28 4.29 -2.91
CA GLN A 111 11.02 4.10 -1.49
C GLN A 111 10.33 5.31 -0.85
N ALA A 112 10.58 6.50 -1.37
CA ALA A 112 9.91 7.71 -0.90
C ALA A 112 8.39 7.63 -1.08
N VAL A 113 7.90 6.95 -2.12
CA VAL A 113 6.46 6.76 -2.34
C VAL A 113 5.86 5.98 -1.17
N ILE A 114 6.51 4.90 -0.75
CA ILE A 114 6.04 4.07 0.36
C ILE A 114 6.07 4.87 1.68
N ASN A 115 7.14 5.61 1.92
CA ASN A 115 7.28 6.41 3.13
C ASN A 115 6.21 7.52 3.21
N GLN A 116 5.93 8.19 2.10
CA GLN A 116 4.92 9.23 2.06
C GLN A 116 3.50 8.66 2.15
N TRP A 117 3.29 7.46 1.63
CA TRP A 117 2.02 6.76 1.82
C TRP A 117 1.77 6.55 3.31
N ALA A 118 2.75 5.98 4.03
CA ALA A 118 2.61 5.77 5.47
C ALA A 118 2.33 7.06 6.22
N ASN A 119 3.02 8.16 5.85
CA ASN A 119 2.79 9.47 6.45
C ASN A 119 1.38 10.00 6.16
N ALA A 120 0.91 9.83 4.94
CA ALA A 120 -0.39 10.36 4.53
C ALA A 120 -1.54 9.72 5.30
N VAL A 121 -1.44 8.42 5.59
CA VAL A 121 -2.54 7.67 6.22
C VAL A 121 -2.37 7.45 7.72
N LYS A 122 -1.31 7.99 8.33
CA LYS A 122 -1.02 7.72 9.75
C LYS A 122 -2.13 8.18 10.69
N ASP A 123 -2.87 9.23 10.33
CA ASP A 123 -3.95 9.76 11.14
C ASP A 123 -5.33 9.27 10.68
N MET A 124 -5.37 8.39 9.68
CA MET A 124 -6.61 7.83 9.18
C MET A 124 -7.17 6.82 10.17
N GLU A 125 -8.45 6.94 10.46
CA GLU A 125 -9.13 5.97 11.32
C GLU A 125 -9.53 4.76 10.48
N VAL A 126 -9.10 3.58 10.90
CA VAL A 126 -9.39 2.32 10.20
C VAL A 126 -9.92 1.32 11.21
N GLU A 127 -10.97 0.63 10.84
CA GLU A 127 -11.57 -0.42 11.65
C GLU A 127 -11.02 -1.78 11.19
N TYR A 128 -10.45 -2.51 12.12
CA TYR A 128 -9.86 -3.84 11.88
C TYR A 128 -10.75 -4.98 12.46
#